data_e96ce0c9804cfd0eb13568c44b8ec52b
#
_entry.id   e96ce0c9804cfd0eb13568c44b8ec52b
#
_cell.length_a   1.000
_cell.length_b   1.000
_cell.length_c   1.000
_cell.angle_alpha   90.00
_cell.angle_beta   90.00
_cell.angle_gamma   90.00
#
_symmetry.space_group_name_H-M   'P 1'
#
loop_
_entity.id
_entity.type
_entity.pdbx_description
1 polymer ?
#
loop_
_entity_poly.entity_id
_entity_poly.type
_entity_poly.pdbx_seq_one_letter_code
_entity_poly.pdbx_strand_id
1 'polypeptide(L)'
;MKAILGIAAAAALLVAGQAVAADETALAQKSGCMACHQVAVKVVGPAYKDVAKKYASDAGAVDKLTKKAIAGGVGAWGQVPMPAKGGNAAVKDEDIKKIVGWIMSLK
;
A
#
# COMPACT_ATOMS: atom_id res chain seq x y z
N MET A 1 -11.91 -9.76 -43.14
CA MET A 1 -10.80 -8.87 -42.75
C MET A 1 -11.24 -7.82 -41.72
N LYS A 2 -12.46 -7.35 -41.79
CA LYS A 2 -12.92 -6.31 -40.85
C LYS A 2 -13.16 -6.80 -39.43
N ALA A 3 -13.40 -8.08 -39.23
CA ALA A 3 -13.67 -8.65 -37.88
C ALA A 3 -12.44 -8.77 -36.99
N ILE A 4 -11.24 -8.73 -37.55
CA ILE A 4 -10.01 -8.93 -36.80
C ILE A 4 -9.68 -7.74 -35.90
N LEU A 5 -10.04 -6.54 -36.29
CA LEU A 5 -9.76 -5.31 -35.55
C LEU A 5 -10.55 -5.19 -34.24
N GLY A 6 -11.75 -5.77 -34.18
CA GLY A 6 -12.57 -5.74 -32.96
C GLY A 6 -12.04 -6.61 -31.84
N ILE A 7 -11.38 -7.71 -32.18
CA ILE A 7 -10.84 -8.65 -31.20
C ILE A 7 -9.63 -8.06 -30.47
N ALA A 8 -8.77 -7.35 -31.19
CA ALA A 8 -7.61 -6.69 -30.60
C ALA A 8 -7.98 -5.63 -29.56
N ALA A 9 -9.03 -4.87 -29.83
CA ALA A 9 -9.50 -3.85 -28.90
C ALA A 9 -10.03 -4.46 -27.59
N ALA A 10 -10.76 -5.58 -27.68
CA ALA A 10 -11.30 -6.26 -26.52
C ALA A 10 -10.18 -6.83 -25.62
N ALA A 11 -9.13 -7.38 -26.23
CA ALA A 11 -7.99 -7.90 -25.48
C ALA A 11 -7.25 -6.78 -24.72
N ALA A 12 -7.09 -5.62 -25.32
CA ALA A 12 -6.45 -4.48 -24.66
C ALA A 12 -7.25 -3.99 -23.45
N LEU A 13 -8.58 -3.99 -23.51
CA LEU A 13 -9.43 -3.61 -22.39
C LEU A 13 -9.31 -4.58 -21.21
N LEU A 14 -9.20 -5.88 -21.48
CA LEU A 14 -9.03 -6.87 -20.41
C LEU A 14 -7.71 -6.70 -19.67
N VAL A 15 -6.63 -6.39 -20.39
CA VAL A 15 -5.33 -6.12 -19.77
C VAL A 15 -5.40 -4.87 -18.89
N ALA A 16 -6.03 -3.81 -19.36
CA ALA A 16 -6.20 -2.58 -18.56
C ALA A 16 -7.03 -2.81 -17.30
N GLY A 17 -8.04 -3.69 -17.34
CA GLY A 17 -8.87 -4.02 -16.20
C GLY A 17 -8.18 -4.81 -15.10
N GLN A 18 -6.98 -5.33 -15.37
CA GLN A 18 -6.19 -6.10 -14.41
C GLN A 18 -4.99 -5.32 -13.86
N ALA A 19 -5.07 -4.01 -13.88
CA ALA A 19 -3.99 -3.15 -13.42
C ALA A 19 -3.63 -3.48 -11.96
N VAL A 20 -2.35 -3.64 -11.68
CA VAL A 20 -1.80 -3.82 -10.34
C VAL A 20 -1.52 -2.46 -9.71
N ALA A 21 -1.43 -2.43 -8.39
CA ALA A 21 -1.04 -1.23 -7.68
C ALA A 21 0.33 -0.74 -8.16
N ALA A 22 0.46 0.54 -8.37
CA ALA A 22 1.73 1.14 -8.74
C ALA A 22 2.73 1.02 -7.59
N ASP A 23 4.02 0.93 -7.92
CA ASP A 23 5.09 0.98 -6.94
C ASP A 23 5.17 2.36 -6.31
N GLU A 24 4.91 2.44 -5.01
CA GLU A 24 4.89 3.68 -4.25
C GLU A 24 6.10 3.83 -3.33
N THR A 25 7.20 3.16 -3.62
CA THR A 25 8.44 3.27 -2.84
C THR A 25 8.90 4.71 -2.71
N ALA A 26 8.93 5.44 -3.81
CA ALA A 26 9.36 6.84 -3.82
C ALA A 26 8.43 7.72 -2.98
N LEU A 27 7.12 7.50 -3.08
CA LEU A 27 6.14 8.24 -2.28
C LEU A 27 6.28 7.91 -0.79
N ALA A 28 6.49 6.65 -0.45
CA ALA A 28 6.71 6.23 0.94
C ALA A 28 7.98 6.85 1.52
N GLN A 29 9.06 6.91 0.75
CA GLN A 29 10.31 7.56 1.15
C GLN A 29 10.11 9.06 1.38
N LYS A 30 9.49 9.73 0.44
CA LYS A 30 9.19 11.16 0.52
C LYS A 30 8.31 11.50 1.70
N SER A 31 7.39 10.62 2.04
CA SER A 31 6.46 10.79 3.16
C SER A 31 7.06 10.46 4.52
N GLY A 32 8.29 9.92 4.57
CA GLY A 32 8.97 9.57 5.81
C GLY A 32 8.68 8.18 6.34
N CYS A 33 7.86 7.40 5.65
CA CYS A 33 7.47 6.05 6.10
C CYS A 33 8.68 5.10 6.18
N MET A 34 9.62 5.24 5.26
CA MET A 34 10.77 4.34 5.16
C MET A 34 11.83 4.59 6.24
N ALA A 35 11.66 5.60 7.07
CA ALA A 35 12.52 5.78 8.25
C ALA A 35 12.28 4.70 9.30
N CYS A 36 11.06 4.17 9.38
CA CYS A 36 10.66 3.17 10.37
C CYS A 36 10.28 1.84 9.74
N HIS A 37 10.01 1.80 8.45
CA HIS A 37 9.60 0.60 7.72
C HIS A 37 10.55 0.31 6.56
N GLN A 38 10.74 -0.96 6.26
CA GLN A 38 11.39 -1.42 5.05
C GLN A 38 10.49 -2.45 4.37
N VAL A 39 10.77 -2.76 3.11
CA VAL A 39 9.93 -3.69 2.34
C VAL A 39 10.03 -5.11 2.89
N ALA A 40 11.24 -5.59 3.14
CA ALA A 40 11.49 -6.99 3.46
C ALA A 40 12.03 -7.26 4.87
N VAL A 41 12.44 -6.23 5.61
CA VAL A 41 13.03 -6.38 6.94
C VAL A 41 12.35 -5.47 7.96
N LYS A 42 12.23 -5.96 9.18
CA LYS A 42 11.77 -5.16 10.31
C LYS A 42 12.86 -4.17 10.71
N VAL A 43 12.47 -2.93 10.96
CA VAL A 43 13.35 -1.90 11.53
C VAL A 43 12.71 -1.44 12.84
N VAL A 44 12.08 -0.29 12.88
CA VAL A 44 11.26 0.15 14.02
C VAL A 44 9.87 -0.45 13.90
N GLY A 45 9.26 -0.30 12.73
CA GLY A 45 7.98 -0.90 12.41
C GLY A 45 8.14 -2.22 11.63
N PRO A 46 7.04 -2.95 11.39
CA PRO A 46 7.09 -4.21 10.67
C PRO A 46 7.50 -4.01 9.21
N ALA A 47 8.12 -5.04 8.63
CA ALA A 47 8.36 -5.08 7.19
C ALA A 47 7.02 -4.99 6.45
N TYR A 48 7.00 -4.27 5.33
CA TYR A 48 5.77 -4.13 4.54
C TYR A 48 5.27 -5.46 4.02
N LYS A 49 6.16 -6.38 3.66
CA LYS A 49 5.76 -7.74 3.25
C LYS A 49 5.07 -8.51 4.37
N ASP A 50 5.46 -8.31 5.60
CA ASP A 50 4.79 -8.93 6.75
C ASP A 50 3.42 -8.32 7.01
N VAL A 51 3.26 -7.03 6.79
CA VAL A 51 1.96 -6.36 6.83
C VAL A 51 1.03 -6.95 5.76
N ALA A 52 1.52 -7.09 4.54
CA ALA A 52 0.75 -7.69 3.44
C ALA A 52 0.32 -9.12 3.77
N LYS A 53 1.19 -9.91 4.37
CA LYS A 53 0.88 -11.28 4.80
C LYS A 53 -0.19 -11.32 5.88
N LYS A 54 -0.04 -10.49 6.92
CA LYS A 54 -0.96 -10.49 8.05
C LYS A 54 -2.39 -10.16 7.63
N TYR A 55 -2.55 -9.27 6.67
CA TYR A 55 -3.86 -8.80 6.25
C TYR A 55 -4.29 -9.35 4.88
N ALA A 56 -3.61 -10.37 4.36
CA ALA A 56 -3.84 -10.91 3.02
C ALA A 56 -5.28 -11.34 2.76
N SER A 57 -5.96 -11.90 3.77
CA SER A 57 -7.35 -12.37 3.63
C SER A 57 -8.39 -11.34 4.11
N ASP A 58 -7.97 -10.15 4.49
CA ASP A 58 -8.87 -9.10 4.96
C ASP A 58 -9.25 -8.19 3.79
N ALA A 59 -10.49 -8.31 3.30
CA ALA A 59 -10.99 -7.51 2.18
C ALA A 59 -11.02 -6.01 2.49
N GLY A 60 -11.14 -5.63 3.76
CA GLY A 60 -11.15 -4.23 4.20
C GLY A 60 -9.79 -3.69 4.63
N ALA A 61 -8.69 -4.41 4.34
CA ALA A 61 -7.37 -4.07 4.85
C ALA A 61 -6.89 -2.69 4.42
N VAL A 62 -7.08 -2.32 3.16
CA VAL A 62 -6.62 -1.02 2.65
C VAL A 62 -7.25 0.13 3.43
N ASP A 63 -8.57 0.12 3.59
CA ASP A 63 -9.26 1.18 4.34
C ASP A 63 -8.88 1.19 5.82
N LYS A 64 -8.83 0.02 6.42
CA LYS A 64 -8.47 -0.16 7.84
C LYS A 64 -7.07 0.34 8.13
N LEU A 65 -6.09 -0.07 7.33
CA LEU A 65 -4.70 0.32 7.52
C LEU A 65 -4.44 1.78 7.16
N THR A 66 -5.16 2.30 6.19
CA THR A 66 -5.09 3.72 5.85
C THR A 66 -5.54 4.58 7.03
N LYS A 67 -6.68 4.26 7.62
CA LYS A 67 -7.18 4.96 8.82
C LYS A 67 -6.19 4.86 9.98
N LYS A 68 -5.60 3.68 10.17
CA LYS A 68 -4.62 3.44 11.23
C LYS A 68 -3.35 4.26 11.03
N ALA A 69 -2.84 4.34 9.81
CA ALA A 69 -1.66 5.13 9.50
C ALA A 69 -1.91 6.64 9.71
N ILE A 70 -3.10 7.10 9.35
CA ILE A 70 -3.49 8.50 9.54
C ILE A 70 -3.59 8.85 11.03
N ALA A 71 -4.22 7.99 11.82
CA ALA A 71 -4.45 8.23 13.24
C ALA A 71 -3.26 7.85 14.12
N GLY A 72 -2.41 6.96 13.65
CA GLY A 72 -1.38 6.34 14.46
C GLY A 72 -1.95 5.29 15.41
N GLY A 73 -1.09 4.67 16.19
CA GLY A 73 -1.54 3.70 17.18
C GLY A 73 -0.43 2.77 17.62
N VAL A 74 -0.81 1.84 18.50
CA VAL A 74 0.10 0.87 19.10
C VAL A 74 -0.67 -0.43 19.36
N GLY A 75 0.03 -1.54 19.39
CA GLY A 75 -0.50 -2.82 19.83
C GLY A 75 -0.62 -3.89 18.76
N ALA A 76 -0.91 -3.53 17.50
CA ALA A 76 -1.05 -4.53 16.43
C ALA A 76 0.26 -5.26 16.14
N TRP A 77 1.39 -4.61 16.35
CA TRP A 77 2.73 -5.12 16.06
C TRP A 77 3.67 -4.98 17.26
N GLY A 78 3.12 -5.04 18.47
CA GLY A 78 3.88 -4.88 19.70
C GLY A 78 3.69 -3.53 20.35
N GLN A 79 4.64 -3.12 21.17
CA GLN A 79 4.48 -1.95 22.04
C GLN A 79 5.06 -0.64 21.49
N VAL A 80 5.78 -0.70 20.37
CA VAL A 80 6.32 0.51 19.76
C VAL A 80 5.19 1.25 19.04
N PRO A 81 4.88 2.49 19.44
CA PRO A 81 3.81 3.23 18.80
C PRO A 81 4.24 3.74 17.42
N MET A 82 3.31 3.73 16.49
CA MET A 82 3.44 4.45 15.23
C MET A 82 2.78 5.81 15.40
N PRO A 83 3.50 6.92 15.22
CA PRO A 83 2.88 8.24 15.28
C PRO A 83 1.93 8.45 14.11
N ALA A 84 0.95 9.34 14.29
CA ALA A 84 0.03 9.70 13.23
C ALA A 84 0.79 10.14 11.99
N LYS A 85 0.48 9.54 10.84
CA LYS A 85 1.13 9.81 9.54
C LYS A 85 2.66 9.65 9.59
N GLY A 86 3.15 8.77 10.47
CA GLY A 86 4.59 8.57 10.63
C GLY A 86 5.33 9.79 11.18
N GLY A 87 4.62 10.71 11.80
CA GLY A 87 5.18 11.97 12.32
C GLY A 87 5.22 13.09 11.30
N ASN A 88 4.74 12.89 10.08
CA ASN A 88 4.71 13.90 9.04
C ASN A 88 3.27 14.36 8.74
N ALA A 89 2.82 15.36 9.45
CA ALA A 89 1.44 15.87 9.33
C ALA A 89 1.11 16.44 7.94
N ALA A 90 2.12 16.75 7.14
CA ALA A 90 1.92 17.31 5.80
C ALA A 90 1.53 16.26 4.75
N VAL A 91 1.67 14.96 5.05
CA VAL A 91 1.29 13.90 4.12
C VAL A 91 -0.22 13.89 3.96
N LYS A 92 -0.67 13.85 2.71
CA LYS A 92 -2.10 13.81 2.40
C LYS A 92 -2.67 12.41 2.66
N ASP A 93 -3.92 12.35 3.12
CA ASP A 93 -4.61 11.09 3.38
C ASP A 93 -4.66 10.20 2.13
N GLU A 94 -4.89 10.79 0.96
CA GLU A 94 -4.91 10.05 -0.30
C GLU A 94 -3.57 9.45 -0.67
N ASP A 95 -2.47 10.10 -0.30
CA ASP A 95 -1.13 9.56 -0.51
C ASP A 95 -0.86 8.38 0.42
N ILE A 96 -1.32 8.44 1.65
CA ILE A 96 -1.25 7.32 2.58
C ILE A 96 -2.04 6.13 2.03
N LYS A 97 -3.22 6.37 1.46
CA LYS A 97 -4.00 5.30 0.85
C LYS A 97 -3.27 4.65 -0.33
N LYS A 98 -2.60 5.42 -1.16
CA LYS A 98 -1.77 4.90 -2.24
C LYS A 98 -0.65 4.01 -1.73
N ILE A 99 0.05 4.46 -0.68
CA ILE A 99 1.13 3.70 -0.06
C ILE A 99 0.59 2.39 0.51
N VAL A 100 -0.52 2.43 1.23
CA VAL A 100 -1.14 1.24 1.82
C VAL A 100 -1.58 0.26 0.73
N GLY A 101 -2.18 0.76 -0.35
CA GLY A 101 -2.55 -0.08 -1.49
C GLY A 101 -1.35 -0.81 -2.10
N TRP A 102 -0.25 -0.11 -2.24
CA TRP A 102 1.00 -0.71 -2.69
C TRP A 102 1.51 -1.77 -1.70
N ILE A 103 1.54 -1.45 -0.41
CA ILE A 103 1.96 -2.41 0.63
C ILE A 103 1.16 -3.70 0.53
N MET A 104 -0.15 -3.62 0.37
CA MET A 104 -1.00 -4.80 0.28
C MET A 104 -0.80 -5.59 -1.01
N SER A 105 -0.13 -5.04 -2.01
CA SER A 105 0.24 -5.73 -3.24
C SER A 105 1.55 -6.51 -3.13
N LEU A 106 2.30 -6.33 -2.07
CA LEU A 106 3.61 -6.98 -1.88
C LEU A 106 3.44 -8.46 -1.51
N LYS A 107 4.42 -9.26 -1.90
CA LYS A 107 4.42 -10.71 -1.62
C LYS A 107 5.73 -11.18 -1.01
#